data_ed73ed00be1e7fe2d78adec1e4c2255b
#
_entry.id   ed73ed00be1e7fe2d78adec1e4c2255b
#
_cell.length_a   1.000
_cell.length_b   1.000
_cell.length_c   1.000
_cell.angle_alpha   90.00
_cell.angle_beta   90.00
_cell.angle_gamma   90.00
#
_symmetry.space_group_name_H-M   'P 1'
#
loop_
_entity.id
_entity.type
_entity.pdbx_description
1 polymer ?
#
loop_
_entity_poly.entity_id
_entity_poly.type
_entity_poly.pdbx_seq_one_letter_code
_entity_poly.pdbx_strand_id
1 'polypeptide(L)'
;MIYSYTQISQHLACPRRYRFRYIDGWQEKDTRAGMLFGRAFEQALTAYFLRQDATEALFREWSAYQNVRLEYSHGDTCDRMLQQGVKLLELFAQHDRVEIRYPKRNLQIRVSRPLSPTSQFVGYIDAFGYVDATRCVIDWKTTAARYPDQPEGLLALDPQLACYSWLTGEPEVSFVVFVRPASVGRSSAWPLDGRPG
;
A
#
# COMPACT_ATOMS: atom_id res chain seq x y z
N MET A 1 -7.70 21.41 -13.97
CA MET A 1 -8.10 19.99 -13.82
C MET A 1 -7.04 19.26 -12.97
N ILE A 2 -7.46 18.21 -12.24
CA ILE A 2 -6.58 17.43 -11.39
C ILE A 2 -6.54 16.00 -11.95
N TYR A 3 -5.35 15.47 -12.15
CA TYR A 3 -5.12 14.11 -12.64
C TYR A 3 -4.28 13.34 -11.63
N SER A 4 -4.49 12.03 -11.54
CA SER A 4 -3.68 11.10 -10.75
C SER A 4 -3.29 9.89 -11.59
N TYR A 5 -2.26 9.16 -11.14
CA TYR A 5 -1.87 7.90 -11.77
C TYR A 5 -3.06 6.93 -11.91
N THR A 6 -3.84 6.77 -10.84
CA THR A 6 -5.01 5.88 -10.84
C THR A 6 -6.04 6.25 -11.91
N GLN A 7 -6.29 7.55 -12.12
CA GLN A 7 -7.19 8.02 -13.17
C GLN A 7 -6.64 7.70 -14.56
N ILE A 8 -5.36 8.00 -14.80
CA ILE A 8 -4.70 7.77 -16.09
C ILE A 8 -4.63 6.29 -16.40
N SER A 9 -4.19 5.47 -15.46
CA SER A 9 -4.10 4.02 -15.65
C SER A 9 -5.47 3.40 -15.93
N GLN A 10 -6.53 3.88 -15.28
CA GLN A 10 -7.89 3.41 -15.55
C GLN A 10 -8.38 3.83 -16.95
N HIS A 11 -8.04 5.04 -17.40
CA HIS A 11 -8.37 5.48 -18.76
C HIS A 11 -7.65 4.62 -19.82
N LEU A 12 -6.36 4.37 -19.61
CA LEU A 12 -5.56 3.53 -20.54
C LEU A 12 -6.06 2.09 -20.57
N ALA A 13 -6.44 1.52 -19.41
CA ALA A 13 -6.96 0.17 -19.35
C ALA A 13 -8.37 0.03 -19.96
N CYS A 14 -9.25 1.01 -19.70
CA CYS A 14 -10.62 1.01 -20.23
C CYS A 14 -11.24 2.42 -20.16
N PRO A 15 -11.27 3.18 -21.28
CA PRO A 15 -11.86 4.52 -21.33
C PRO A 15 -13.34 4.56 -20.89
N ARG A 16 -14.11 3.50 -21.18
CA ARG A 16 -15.51 3.39 -20.78
C ARG A 16 -15.66 3.29 -19.24
N ARG A 17 -14.80 2.50 -18.59
CA ARG A 17 -14.76 2.38 -17.12
C ARG A 17 -14.33 3.70 -16.48
N TYR A 18 -13.35 4.39 -17.07
CA TYR A 18 -12.94 5.74 -16.63
C TYR A 18 -14.13 6.71 -16.69
N ARG A 19 -14.86 6.74 -17.82
CA ARG A 19 -16.04 7.59 -17.98
C ARG A 19 -17.05 7.33 -16.88
N PHE A 20 -17.47 6.08 -16.67
CA PHE A 20 -18.44 5.74 -15.64
C PHE A 20 -18.01 6.23 -14.26
N ARG A 21 -16.74 6.02 -13.90
CA ARG A 21 -16.26 6.33 -12.56
C ARG A 21 -16.01 7.82 -12.34
N TYR A 22 -15.35 8.49 -13.27
CA TYR A 22 -14.82 9.85 -13.06
C TYR A 22 -15.63 10.96 -13.75
N ILE A 23 -16.44 10.63 -14.74
CA ILE A 23 -17.31 11.59 -15.42
C ILE A 23 -18.74 11.44 -14.95
N ASP A 24 -19.27 10.21 -14.99
CA ASP A 24 -20.67 9.92 -14.65
C ASP A 24 -20.88 9.67 -13.14
N GLY A 25 -19.80 9.55 -12.35
CA GLY A 25 -19.83 9.42 -10.88
C GLY A 25 -20.29 8.05 -10.36
N TRP A 26 -20.29 7.01 -11.19
CA TRP A 26 -20.72 5.67 -10.78
C TRP A 26 -19.72 5.01 -9.83
N GLN A 27 -20.22 4.32 -8.84
CA GLN A 27 -19.42 3.53 -7.90
C GLN A 27 -19.67 2.05 -8.09
N GLU A 28 -18.64 1.23 -7.87
CA GLU A 28 -18.80 -0.23 -7.85
C GLU A 28 -19.72 -0.61 -6.68
N LYS A 29 -20.68 -1.52 -6.93
CA LYS A 29 -21.64 -1.96 -5.91
C LYS A 29 -20.97 -2.78 -4.82
N ASP A 30 -20.04 -3.64 -5.22
CA ASP A 30 -19.32 -4.52 -4.31
C ASP A 30 -17.88 -4.03 -4.17
N THR A 31 -17.44 -3.86 -2.93
CA THR A 31 -16.09 -3.41 -2.62
C THR A 31 -15.24 -4.59 -2.23
N ARG A 32 -14.04 -4.70 -2.81
CA ARG A 32 -13.10 -5.78 -2.52
C ARG A 32 -12.52 -5.61 -1.13
N ALA A 33 -12.64 -6.66 -0.31
CA ALA A 33 -12.11 -6.69 1.05
C ALA A 33 -10.61 -6.35 1.10
N GLY A 34 -9.81 -6.90 0.17
CA GLY A 34 -8.37 -6.65 0.11
C GLY A 34 -7.99 -5.17 -0.07
N MET A 35 -8.78 -4.40 -0.81
CA MET A 35 -8.53 -2.97 -1.01
C MET A 35 -8.78 -2.16 0.28
N LEU A 36 -9.87 -2.46 0.98
CA LEU A 36 -10.19 -1.79 2.25
C LEU A 36 -9.24 -2.21 3.36
N PHE A 37 -8.85 -3.49 3.37
CA PHE A 37 -7.84 -3.98 4.31
C PHE A 37 -6.50 -3.28 4.11
N GLY A 38 -6.07 -3.08 2.85
CA GLY A 38 -4.85 -2.32 2.56
C GLY A 38 -4.87 -0.93 3.19
N ARG A 39 -6.00 -0.21 3.06
CA ARG A 39 -6.18 1.12 3.70
C ARG A 39 -6.14 1.06 5.22
N ALA A 40 -6.83 0.09 5.84
CA ALA A 40 -6.80 -0.08 7.28
C ALA A 40 -5.38 -0.41 7.79
N PHE A 41 -4.66 -1.25 7.06
CA PHE A 41 -3.29 -1.62 7.39
C PHE A 41 -2.31 -0.44 7.24
N GLU A 42 -2.49 0.41 6.24
CA GLU A 42 -1.74 1.65 6.04
C GLU A 42 -1.95 2.65 7.19
N GLN A 43 -3.18 2.76 7.72
CA GLN A 43 -3.46 3.55 8.92
C GLN A 43 -2.78 2.97 10.16
N ALA A 44 -2.72 1.64 10.28
CA ALA A 44 -1.98 0.98 11.34
C ALA A 44 -0.47 1.23 11.25
N LEU A 45 0.13 1.21 10.07
CA LEU A 45 1.53 1.58 9.87
C LEU A 45 1.78 3.05 10.22
N THR A 46 0.85 3.93 9.87
CA THR A 46 0.91 5.35 10.26
C THR A 46 0.93 5.49 11.79
N ALA A 47 0.04 4.79 12.50
CA ALA A 47 0.01 4.76 13.96
C ALA A 47 1.34 4.22 14.55
N TYR A 48 1.88 3.14 13.98
CA TYR A 48 3.18 2.57 14.38
C TYR A 48 4.31 3.60 14.37
N PHE A 49 4.48 4.31 13.24
CA PHE A 49 5.54 5.32 13.13
C PHE A 49 5.29 6.57 13.99
N LEU A 50 4.03 6.87 14.30
CA LEU A 50 3.65 7.92 15.24
C LEU A 50 3.76 7.49 16.71
N ARG A 51 4.25 6.26 17.00
CA ARG A 51 4.37 5.70 18.34
C ARG A 51 3.02 5.53 19.05
N GLN A 52 1.98 5.27 18.30
CA GLN A 52 0.65 4.90 18.77
C GLN A 52 0.47 3.39 18.65
N ASP A 53 -0.62 2.85 19.23
CA ASP A 53 -0.95 1.43 19.12
C ASP A 53 -1.43 1.10 17.70
N ALA A 54 -0.56 0.41 16.95
CA ALA A 54 -0.85 0.02 15.57
C ALA A 54 -1.91 -1.08 15.49
N THR A 55 -1.96 -1.97 16.48
CA THR A 55 -2.95 -3.06 16.52
C THR A 55 -4.34 -2.50 16.81
N GLU A 56 -4.45 -1.57 17.74
CA GLU A 56 -5.71 -0.86 18.01
C GLU A 56 -6.16 -0.06 16.77
N ALA A 57 -5.24 0.63 16.10
CA ALA A 57 -5.55 1.36 14.89
C ALA A 57 -6.08 0.43 13.79
N LEU A 58 -5.41 -0.71 13.55
CA LEU A 58 -5.89 -1.72 12.60
C LEU A 58 -7.27 -2.24 12.97
N PHE A 59 -7.49 -2.58 14.23
CA PHE A 59 -8.77 -3.07 14.70
C PHE A 59 -9.88 -2.05 14.48
N ARG A 60 -9.68 -0.80 14.88
CA ARG A 60 -10.65 0.28 14.70
C ARG A 60 -11.01 0.50 13.25
N GLU A 61 -10.02 0.64 12.37
CA GLU A 61 -10.24 0.90 10.95
C GLU A 61 -10.90 -0.28 10.23
N TRP A 62 -10.48 -1.51 10.56
CA TRP A 62 -10.99 -2.71 9.91
C TRP A 62 -12.38 -3.14 10.44
N SER A 63 -12.64 -2.98 11.74
CA SER A 63 -13.94 -3.32 12.35
C SER A 63 -15.09 -2.48 11.81
N ALA A 64 -14.82 -1.28 11.28
CA ALA A 64 -15.83 -0.48 10.60
C ALA A 64 -16.48 -1.21 9.40
N TYR A 65 -15.82 -2.22 8.86
CA TYR A 65 -16.31 -3.01 7.71
C TYR A 65 -16.90 -4.36 8.11
N GLN A 66 -16.96 -4.72 9.39
CA GLN A 66 -17.43 -6.03 9.87
C GLN A 66 -18.85 -6.36 9.40
N ASN A 67 -19.73 -5.37 9.33
CA ASN A 67 -21.12 -5.52 8.91
C ASN A 67 -21.38 -5.06 7.46
N VAL A 68 -20.31 -4.78 6.71
CA VAL A 68 -20.42 -4.36 5.30
C VAL A 68 -20.27 -5.60 4.41
N ARG A 69 -21.11 -5.69 3.39
CA ARG A 69 -20.96 -6.76 2.38
C ARG A 69 -19.72 -6.47 1.55
N LEU A 70 -18.69 -7.29 1.73
CA LEU A 70 -17.43 -7.21 0.99
C LEU A 70 -17.23 -8.45 0.11
N GLU A 71 -16.53 -8.24 -1.00
CA GLU A 71 -16.03 -9.32 -1.85
C GLU A 71 -14.70 -9.82 -1.29
N TYR A 72 -14.70 -11.01 -0.69
CA TYR A 72 -13.51 -11.65 -0.14
C TYR A 72 -12.87 -12.55 -1.20
N SER A 73 -11.53 -12.60 -1.22
CA SER A 73 -10.79 -13.63 -1.96
C SER A 73 -11.04 -15.00 -1.34
N HIS A 74 -10.82 -16.07 -2.13
CA HIS A 74 -11.07 -17.43 -1.65
C HIS A 74 -10.33 -17.73 -0.34
N GLY A 75 -11.09 -18.15 0.67
CA GLY A 75 -10.58 -18.47 2.00
C GLY A 75 -10.32 -17.27 2.93
N ASP A 76 -10.55 -16.03 2.49
CA ASP A 76 -10.50 -14.86 3.35
C ASP A 76 -11.84 -14.66 4.09
N THR A 77 -11.74 -14.13 5.31
CA THR A 77 -12.85 -13.63 6.13
C THR A 77 -12.40 -12.35 6.84
N CYS A 78 -13.34 -11.58 7.37
CA CYS A 78 -13.02 -10.37 8.14
C CYS A 78 -12.04 -10.67 9.28
N ASP A 79 -12.36 -11.67 10.12
CA ASP A 79 -11.54 -12.04 11.28
C ASP A 79 -10.17 -12.58 10.88
N ARG A 80 -10.13 -13.43 9.84
CA ARG A 80 -8.87 -13.97 9.34
C ARG A 80 -7.94 -12.88 8.85
N MET A 81 -8.46 -11.92 8.09
CA MET A 81 -7.66 -10.79 7.59
C MET A 81 -7.14 -9.93 8.74
N LEU A 82 -7.95 -9.69 9.78
CA LEU A 82 -7.53 -8.98 10.99
C LEU A 82 -6.37 -9.70 11.68
N GLN A 83 -6.51 -11.01 11.94
CA GLN A 83 -5.46 -11.81 12.59
C GLN A 83 -4.16 -11.82 11.77
N GLN A 84 -4.26 -11.93 10.45
CA GLN A 84 -3.10 -11.85 9.56
C GLN A 84 -2.44 -10.47 9.63
N GLY A 85 -3.23 -9.39 9.68
CA GLY A 85 -2.72 -8.04 9.79
C GLY A 85 -1.98 -7.79 11.11
N VAL A 86 -2.53 -8.23 12.23
CA VAL A 86 -1.85 -8.15 13.54
C VAL A 86 -0.51 -8.87 13.48
N LYS A 87 -0.49 -10.09 12.91
CA LYS A 87 0.75 -10.86 12.76
C LYS A 87 1.79 -10.16 11.87
N LEU A 88 1.36 -9.51 10.80
CA LEU A 88 2.25 -8.73 9.94
C LEU A 88 2.83 -7.51 10.66
N LEU A 89 2.05 -6.81 11.49
CA LEU A 89 2.53 -5.70 12.32
C LEU A 89 3.56 -6.16 13.35
N GLU A 90 3.32 -7.30 14.02
CA GLU A 90 4.27 -7.90 14.95
C GLU A 90 5.60 -8.25 14.27
N LEU A 91 5.53 -8.87 13.09
CA LEU A 91 6.73 -9.20 12.31
C LEU A 91 7.46 -7.94 11.85
N PHE A 92 6.73 -6.95 11.36
CA PHE A 92 7.31 -5.67 10.93
C PHE A 92 8.04 -4.96 12.07
N ALA A 93 7.46 -4.97 13.27
CA ALA A 93 8.06 -4.36 14.47
C ALA A 93 9.36 -5.05 14.94
N GLN A 94 9.64 -6.29 14.50
CA GLN A 94 10.86 -7.01 14.80
C GLN A 94 12.01 -6.67 13.84
N HIS A 95 11.73 -5.94 12.75
CA HIS A 95 12.70 -5.55 11.74
C HIS A 95 12.87 -4.04 11.72
N ASP A 96 14.12 -3.58 11.72
CA ASP A 96 14.49 -2.15 11.68
C ASP A 96 14.95 -1.69 10.28
N ARG A 97 14.52 -2.42 9.24
CA ARG A 97 14.88 -2.13 7.85
C ARG A 97 14.27 -0.85 7.30
N VAL A 98 13.17 -0.38 7.91
CA VAL A 98 12.45 0.82 7.47
C VAL A 98 12.52 1.88 8.55
N GLU A 99 13.09 3.03 8.22
CA GLU A 99 13.16 4.20 9.10
C GLU A 99 12.38 5.37 8.48
N ILE A 100 11.48 5.98 9.26
CA ILE A 100 10.81 7.22 8.87
C ILE A 100 11.17 8.31 9.87
N ARG A 101 12.00 9.25 9.44
CA ARG A 101 12.35 10.44 10.22
C ARG A 101 11.24 11.48 10.10
N TYR A 102 10.89 12.11 11.23
CA TYR A 102 9.82 13.11 11.28
C TYR A 102 8.49 12.61 10.70
N PRO A 103 7.90 11.53 11.27
CA PRO A 103 6.75 10.85 10.66
C PRO A 103 5.54 11.77 10.41
N LYS A 104 5.29 12.78 11.26
CA LYS A 104 4.22 13.77 11.03
C LYS A 104 4.34 14.55 9.72
N ARG A 105 5.54 14.58 9.10
CA ARG A 105 5.81 15.30 7.85
C ARG A 105 6.01 14.36 6.67
N ASN A 106 6.38 13.11 6.96
CA ASN A 106 6.85 12.15 5.98
C ASN A 106 5.94 10.93 5.79
N LEU A 107 4.70 11.00 6.34
CA LEU A 107 3.65 10.01 6.12
C LEU A 107 2.46 10.66 5.44
N GLN A 108 1.81 9.93 4.54
CA GLN A 108 0.57 10.32 3.86
C GLN A 108 0.68 11.69 3.19
N ILE A 109 1.65 11.88 2.32
CA ILE A 109 2.00 13.17 1.75
C ILE A 109 1.32 13.37 0.40
N ARG A 110 0.54 14.44 0.30
CA ARG A 110 0.03 14.90 -0.98
C ARG A 110 1.09 15.72 -1.69
N VAL A 111 1.52 15.27 -2.88
CA VAL A 111 2.41 16.00 -3.77
C VAL A 111 1.70 16.35 -5.07
N SER A 112 2.10 17.45 -5.70
CA SER A 112 1.53 17.85 -6.98
C SER A 112 2.55 18.58 -7.85
N ARG A 113 2.42 18.38 -9.18
CA ARG A 113 3.16 19.15 -10.19
C ARG A 113 2.21 19.72 -11.24
N PRO A 114 2.43 20.95 -11.70
CA PRO A 114 1.66 21.49 -12.82
C PRO A 114 1.99 20.72 -14.11
N LEU A 115 0.96 20.37 -14.87
CA LEU A 115 1.06 19.83 -16.23
C LEU A 115 0.85 20.93 -17.27
N SER A 116 0.02 21.92 -16.95
CA SER A 116 -0.28 23.10 -17.76
C SER A 116 -0.75 24.22 -16.85
N PRO A 117 -1.01 25.44 -17.38
CA PRO A 117 -1.59 26.53 -16.59
C PRO A 117 -2.92 26.18 -15.92
N THR A 118 -3.67 25.22 -16.47
CA THR A 118 -5.02 24.85 -16.00
C THR A 118 -5.11 23.44 -15.43
N SER A 119 -4.01 22.68 -15.39
CA SER A 119 -4.02 21.30 -14.95
C SER A 119 -2.79 20.93 -14.11
N GLN A 120 -2.98 20.03 -13.15
CA GLN A 120 -1.93 19.51 -12.30
C GLN A 120 -2.06 17.98 -12.14
N PHE A 121 -0.92 17.35 -11.98
CA PHE A 121 -0.84 15.95 -11.57
C PHE A 121 -0.66 15.87 -10.05
N VAL A 122 -1.41 14.96 -9.41
CA VAL A 122 -1.39 14.77 -7.97
C VAL A 122 -1.08 13.31 -7.65
N GLY A 123 -0.20 13.10 -6.70
CA GLY A 123 0.06 11.82 -6.06
C GLY A 123 -0.09 11.90 -4.56
N TYR A 124 -0.45 10.78 -3.96
CA TYR A 124 -0.43 10.58 -2.52
C TYR A 124 0.66 9.56 -2.24
N ILE A 125 1.67 10.00 -1.54
CA ILE A 125 2.86 9.21 -1.19
C ILE A 125 2.63 8.65 0.21
N ASP A 126 2.75 7.34 0.36
CA ASP A 126 2.51 6.71 1.66
C ASP A 126 3.56 7.12 2.68
N ALA A 127 4.84 7.11 2.27
CA ALA A 127 5.91 7.60 3.13
C ALA A 127 7.15 8.10 2.35
N PHE A 128 7.88 9.01 2.98
CA PHE A 128 9.30 9.27 2.71
C PHE A 128 10.13 8.71 3.85
N GLY A 129 11.14 7.93 3.52
CA GLY A 129 11.95 7.30 4.54
C GLY A 129 13.23 6.68 4.00
N TYR A 130 13.67 5.66 4.72
CA TYR A 130 14.84 4.86 4.36
C TYR A 130 14.44 3.39 4.40
N VAL A 131 14.83 2.65 3.39
CA VAL A 131 14.74 1.19 3.34
C VAL A 131 16.17 0.68 3.19
N ASP A 132 16.64 -0.18 4.11
CA ASP A 132 18.02 -0.65 4.17
C ASP A 132 19.05 0.50 4.04
N ALA A 133 18.83 1.58 4.80
CA ALA A 133 19.63 2.82 4.81
C ALA A 133 19.60 3.64 3.50
N THR A 134 18.89 3.21 2.46
CA THR A 134 18.70 3.97 1.23
C THR A 134 17.49 4.87 1.36
N ARG A 135 17.68 6.17 1.16
CA ARG A 135 16.58 7.15 1.15
C ARG A 135 15.69 6.92 -0.07
N CYS A 136 14.37 6.85 0.15
CA CYS A 136 13.42 6.59 -0.94
C CYS A 136 12.00 7.07 -0.62
N VAL A 137 11.20 7.14 -1.68
CA VAL A 137 9.73 7.10 -1.57
C VAL A 137 9.32 5.68 -1.28
N ILE A 138 8.44 5.49 -0.32
CA ILE A 138 7.92 4.18 0.08
C ILE A 138 6.45 4.10 -0.25
N ASP A 139 6.04 3.00 -0.89
CA ASP A 139 4.65 2.64 -1.13
C ASP A 139 4.36 1.29 -0.45
N TRP A 140 3.36 1.26 0.42
CA TRP A 140 2.98 0.07 1.16
C TRP A 140 2.06 -0.81 0.33
N LYS A 141 2.37 -2.09 0.21
CA LYS A 141 1.51 -3.05 -0.50
C LYS A 141 1.15 -4.21 0.42
N THR A 142 -0.13 -4.54 0.48
CA THR A 142 -0.60 -5.78 1.12
C THR A 142 -1.11 -6.74 0.06
N THR A 143 -0.72 -7.99 0.13
CA THR A 143 -1.14 -9.02 -0.81
C THR A 143 -1.37 -10.36 -0.11
N ALA A 144 -2.27 -11.19 -0.66
CA ALA A 144 -2.42 -12.59 -0.27
C ALA A 144 -1.63 -13.53 -1.20
N ALA A 145 -1.22 -13.04 -2.37
CA ALA A 145 -0.43 -13.79 -3.32
C ALA A 145 1.06 -13.75 -2.95
N ARG A 146 1.78 -14.86 -3.25
CA ARG A 146 3.24 -14.85 -3.14
C ARG A 146 3.81 -13.77 -4.05
N TYR A 147 4.68 -12.94 -3.49
CA TYR A 147 5.40 -11.94 -4.26
C TYR A 147 6.59 -12.60 -4.97
N PRO A 148 6.96 -12.17 -6.18
CA PRO A 148 8.13 -12.70 -6.87
C PRO A 148 9.42 -12.58 -6.05
N ASP A 149 10.28 -13.59 -6.10
CA ASP A 149 11.55 -13.60 -5.36
C ASP A 149 12.56 -12.57 -5.93
N GLN A 150 12.42 -12.21 -7.23
CA GLN A 150 13.24 -11.20 -7.91
C GLN A 150 12.33 -10.18 -8.62
N PRO A 151 11.79 -9.22 -7.88
CA PRO A 151 10.84 -8.26 -8.44
C PRO A 151 11.48 -7.08 -9.20
N GLU A 152 12.81 -6.91 -9.17
CA GLU A 152 13.51 -5.70 -9.63
C GLU A 152 13.13 -5.33 -11.06
N GLY A 153 13.11 -6.29 -11.98
CA GLY A 153 12.73 -6.04 -13.36
C GLY A 153 11.28 -5.59 -13.54
N LEU A 154 10.37 -6.09 -12.70
CA LEU A 154 8.96 -5.69 -12.70
C LEU A 154 8.77 -4.32 -12.05
N LEU A 155 9.52 -4.00 -10.99
CA LEU A 155 9.44 -2.72 -10.31
C LEU A 155 9.95 -1.57 -11.19
N ALA A 156 11.03 -1.78 -11.94
CA ALA A 156 11.56 -0.78 -12.87
C ALA A 156 10.56 -0.36 -13.95
N LEU A 157 9.58 -1.23 -14.25
CA LEU A 157 8.52 -0.98 -15.24
C LEU A 157 7.20 -0.54 -14.62
N ASP A 158 7.11 -0.41 -13.29
CA ASP A 158 5.88 0.02 -12.64
C ASP A 158 5.63 1.52 -12.86
N PRO A 159 4.58 1.90 -13.62
CA PRO A 159 4.35 3.31 -13.95
C PRO A 159 3.94 4.15 -12.73
N GLN A 160 3.44 3.55 -11.66
CA GLN A 160 3.12 4.27 -10.42
C GLN A 160 4.40 4.75 -9.74
N LEU A 161 5.42 3.88 -9.67
CA LEU A 161 6.72 4.24 -9.11
C LEU A 161 7.41 5.32 -9.94
N ALA A 162 7.37 5.21 -11.26
CA ALA A 162 7.87 6.25 -12.17
C ALA A 162 7.17 7.61 -11.95
N CYS A 163 5.84 7.60 -11.76
CA CYS A 163 5.08 8.81 -11.43
C CYS A 163 5.50 9.39 -10.08
N TYR A 164 5.76 8.56 -9.08
CA TYR A 164 6.18 9.04 -7.75
C TYR A 164 7.58 9.65 -7.79
N SER A 165 8.55 8.99 -8.44
CA SER A 165 9.87 9.54 -8.66
C SER A 165 9.81 10.89 -9.38
N TRP A 166 9.04 10.98 -10.47
CA TRP A 166 8.87 12.24 -11.20
C TRP A 166 8.20 13.33 -10.35
N LEU A 167 7.15 13.01 -9.58
CA LEU A 167 6.44 13.97 -8.73
C LEU A 167 7.32 14.56 -7.64
N THR A 168 8.11 13.73 -6.99
CA THR A 168 8.90 14.08 -5.81
C THR A 168 10.29 14.58 -6.17
N GLY A 169 10.83 14.15 -7.31
CA GLY A 169 12.23 14.32 -7.67
C GLY A 169 13.17 13.37 -6.94
N GLU A 170 12.62 12.42 -6.16
CA GLU A 170 13.39 11.37 -5.48
C GLU A 170 13.63 10.22 -6.46
N PRO A 171 14.88 9.86 -6.79
CA PRO A 171 15.17 8.81 -7.77
C PRO A 171 14.82 7.42 -7.26
N GLU A 172 14.97 7.19 -5.95
CA GLU A 172 14.73 5.90 -5.34
C GLU A 172 13.28 5.75 -4.87
N VAL A 173 12.63 4.70 -5.31
CA VAL A 173 11.26 4.35 -4.92
C VAL A 173 11.20 2.87 -4.58
N SER A 174 10.59 2.54 -3.45
CA SER A 174 10.53 1.18 -2.94
C SER A 174 9.10 0.74 -2.65
N PHE A 175 8.76 -0.50 -3.01
CA PHE A 175 7.63 -1.20 -2.43
C PHE A 175 8.05 -1.93 -1.16
N VAL A 176 7.33 -1.69 -0.07
CA VAL A 176 7.40 -2.53 1.12
C VAL A 176 6.16 -3.42 1.11
N VAL A 177 6.36 -4.70 0.83
CA VAL A 177 5.27 -5.65 0.57
C VAL A 177 4.99 -6.51 1.78
N PHE A 178 3.77 -6.48 2.25
CA PHE A 178 3.25 -7.30 3.33
C PHE A 178 2.46 -8.47 2.74
N VAL A 179 3.06 -9.66 2.75
CA VAL A 179 2.41 -10.87 2.23
C VAL A 179 1.62 -11.54 3.35
N ARG A 180 0.31 -11.57 3.24
CA ARG A 180 -0.55 -12.25 4.21
C ARG A 180 -0.35 -13.77 4.12
N PRO A 181 -0.03 -14.46 5.23
CA PRO A 181 0.21 -15.90 5.19
C PRO A 181 -1.06 -16.67 4.78
N ALA A 182 -0.90 -17.71 3.97
CA ALA A 182 -2.01 -18.54 3.48
C ALA A 182 -2.76 -19.28 4.61
N SER A 183 -2.12 -19.52 5.76
CA SER A 183 -2.73 -20.13 6.96
C SER A 183 -2.20 -19.49 8.23
N VAL A 184 -3.08 -19.23 9.20
CA VAL A 184 -2.72 -18.81 10.57
C VAL A 184 -2.41 -20.05 11.44
N GLY A 185 -2.05 -21.17 10.85
CA GLY A 185 -1.79 -22.42 11.55
C GLY A 185 -0.38 -22.96 11.31
N ARG A 186 0.44 -22.91 12.35
CA ARG A 186 1.82 -23.35 12.55
C ARG A 186 2.88 -22.34 12.11
N SER A 187 3.63 -21.90 13.13
CA SER A 187 4.92 -21.23 13.03
C SER A 187 5.85 -22.00 12.08
N SER A 188 5.86 -21.65 10.81
CA SER A 188 7.00 -21.95 9.95
C SER A 188 7.91 -20.73 10.07
N ALA A 189 9.02 -20.90 10.78
CA ALA A 189 10.10 -19.94 10.76
C ALA A 189 10.44 -19.64 9.30
N TRP A 190 10.43 -18.38 8.95
CA TRP A 190 10.92 -17.89 7.66
C TRP A 190 12.40 -18.23 7.57
N PRO A 191 12.90 -18.88 6.50
CA PRO A 191 14.31 -19.08 6.34
C PRO A 191 15.02 -17.74 6.17
N LEU A 192 15.81 -17.34 7.16
CA LEU A 192 16.61 -16.12 7.17
C LEU A 192 17.91 -16.24 6.37
N ASP A 193 18.05 -17.23 5.48
CA ASP A 193 19.32 -17.51 4.79
C ASP A 193 19.21 -17.27 3.29
N GLY A 194 19.19 -15.99 2.91
CA GLY A 194 19.62 -15.54 1.60
C GLY A 194 21.14 -15.33 1.55
N ARG A 195 21.96 -16.38 1.68
CA ARG A 195 23.37 -16.33 1.25
C ARG A 195 23.54 -17.22 0.03
N PRO A 196 24.07 -16.68 -1.08
CA PRO A 196 24.52 -17.54 -2.18
C PRO A 196 25.77 -18.28 -1.72
N GLY A 197 25.73 -19.62 -1.85
CA GLY A 197 26.91 -20.45 -1.83
C GLY A 197 27.58 -20.47 -3.20
#